data_371096bdac5fbaed4a55e6ead2c4bab9
#
_entry.id   371096bdac5fbaed4a55e6ead2c4bab9
#
_cell.length_a   1.000
_cell.length_b   1.000
_cell.length_c   1.000
_cell.angle_alpha   90.00
_cell.angle_beta   90.00
_cell.angle_gamma   90.00
#
_symmetry.space_group_name_H-M   'P 1'
#
loop_
_entity.id
_entity.type
_entity.pdbx_description
1 polymer ?
#
loop_
_entity_poly.entity_id
_entity_poly.type
_entity_poly.pdbx_seq_one_letter_code
_entity_poly.pdbx_strand_id
1 'polypeptide(L)'
;IVCGISQDASLYMPYIRTYDGMVGLRFQPGVTWINTKQRRIASNNDAPIFTLNHTAGVYNFGKGTDNNMYNFTEASIYKRFWLASWGKMDVTVKGGVQWNKVPYPLLIMPAANLSYIMEDNTFNLIDNMEFLNDRYVSLMYSWDLNGKIFNRIPLIKKLKWREYIGCNVLWGTLTSKNNPYLAKNANDSRLLYFPGNWKQEGFVTQSHIMNSKRPYVEVVAGIHNIFKIFHIEYVQRLNYIEPGTQKWGIRGMFRLTF
;
A
#
# COMPACT_ATOMS: atom_id res chain seq x y z
N ILE A 1 9.03 -18.44 12.14
CA ILE A 1 9.72 -17.64 11.11
C ILE A 1 11.19 -17.99 11.22
N VAL A 2 11.72 -18.69 10.22
CA VAL A 2 13.16 -18.96 10.17
C VAL A 2 13.83 -17.65 9.80
N CYS A 3 14.45 -17.04 10.77
CA CYS A 3 15.18 -15.81 10.59
C CYS A 3 16.63 -16.12 10.64
N GLY A 4 17.18 -16.60 9.58
CA GLY A 4 18.60 -16.86 9.64
C GLY A 4 19.17 -17.44 8.37
N ILE A 5 20.35 -17.04 8.15
CA ILE A 5 21.25 -17.54 7.12
C ILE A 5 21.79 -18.93 7.55
N SER A 6 21.48 -19.39 8.74
CA SER A 6 21.99 -20.63 9.30
C SER A 6 20.87 -21.67 9.45
N GLN A 7 21.20 -22.93 9.14
CA GLN A 7 20.37 -24.09 9.46
C GLN A 7 20.42 -24.46 10.96
N ASP A 8 21.11 -23.66 11.75
CA ASP A 8 21.29 -23.91 13.16
C ASP A 8 19.99 -23.57 13.92
N ALA A 9 19.43 -24.54 14.62
CA ALA A 9 18.21 -24.39 15.41
C ALA A 9 18.34 -23.33 16.53
N SER A 10 19.56 -22.97 16.93
CA SER A 10 19.84 -21.94 17.94
C SER A 10 19.50 -20.53 17.44
N LEU A 11 19.42 -20.32 16.12
CA LEU A 11 19.06 -19.04 15.50
C LEU A 11 17.58 -18.95 15.13
N TYR A 12 16.78 -19.92 15.51
CA TYR A 12 15.34 -19.91 15.31
C TYR A 12 14.67 -18.97 16.31
N MET A 13 13.99 -17.95 15.79
CA MET A 13 13.18 -17.03 16.58
C MET A 13 11.70 -17.36 16.41
N PRO A 14 11.05 -17.93 17.43
CA PRO A 14 9.71 -18.50 17.28
C PRO A 14 8.64 -17.44 17.08
N TYR A 15 8.79 -16.25 17.69
CA TYR A 15 7.80 -15.16 17.58
C TYR A 15 8.39 -13.82 18.02
N ILE A 16 7.75 -12.76 17.57
CA ILE A 16 7.92 -11.39 18.05
C ILE A 16 6.63 -11.00 18.76
N ARG A 17 6.73 -10.47 19.96
CA ARG A 17 5.60 -9.95 20.74
C ARG A 17 5.63 -8.46 20.72
N THR A 18 4.48 -7.84 20.40
CA THR A 18 4.29 -6.39 20.41
C THR A 18 3.18 -5.99 21.37
N TYR A 19 3.34 -4.86 22.01
CA TYR A 19 2.31 -4.18 22.79
C TYR A 19 2.31 -2.72 22.36
N ASP A 20 1.25 -2.29 21.72
CA ASP A 20 1.18 -0.96 21.13
C ASP A 20 -0.18 -0.30 21.33
N GLY A 21 -0.16 1.02 21.33
CA GLY A 21 -1.33 1.88 21.33
C GLY A 21 -1.26 2.86 20.17
N MET A 22 -2.39 3.09 19.52
CA MET A 22 -2.51 4.02 18.39
C MET A 22 -3.46 5.17 18.74
N VAL A 23 -3.05 6.39 18.41
CA VAL A 23 -3.88 7.59 18.44
C VAL A 23 -4.04 8.09 17.01
N GLY A 24 -5.30 8.25 16.59
CA GLY A 24 -5.65 8.73 15.26
C GLY A 24 -6.44 10.03 15.30
N LEU A 25 -6.05 10.99 14.48
CA LEU A 25 -6.76 12.23 14.23
C LEU A 25 -7.29 12.25 12.81
N ARG A 26 -8.58 12.58 12.64
CA ARG A 26 -9.21 12.77 11.34
C ARG A 26 -9.85 14.14 11.29
N PHE A 27 -9.44 14.91 10.29
CA PHE A 27 -9.96 16.25 10.04
C PHE A 27 -10.55 16.33 8.63
N GLN A 28 -11.78 16.80 8.51
CA GLN A 28 -12.50 16.87 7.24
C GLN A 28 -13.21 18.24 7.12
N PRO A 29 -12.48 19.28 6.69
CA PRO A 29 -13.04 20.62 6.55
C PRO A 29 -14.06 20.69 5.41
N GLY A 30 -15.11 21.48 5.59
CA GLY A 30 -16.15 21.68 4.58
C GLY A 30 -17.12 20.50 4.41
N VAL A 31 -17.11 19.53 5.30
CA VAL A 31 -18.10 18.45 5.26
C VAL A 31 -19.45 18.94 5.79
N THR A 32 -20.50 18.65 5.02
CA THR A 32 -21.89 18.85 5.42
C THR A 32 -22.50 17.57 5.93
N TRP A 33 -23.20 17.64 7.05
CA TRP A 33 -23.76 16.48 7.72
C TRP A 33 -25.28 16.46 7.66
N ILE A 34 -25.83 15.32 7.29
CA ILE A 34 -27.25 15.01 7.46
C ILE A 34 -27.38 14.18 8.75
N ASN A 35 -28.11 14.72 9.71
CA ASN A 35 -28.38 14.03 10.97
C ASN A 35 -29.63 13.19 10.80
N THR A 36 -29.52 11.88 10.90
CA THR A 36 -30.67 10.96 11.01
C THR A 36 -30.85 10.57 12.47
N LYS A 37 -32.00 9.93 12.79
CA LYS A 37 -32.26 9.45 14.17
C LYS A 37 -31.21 8.44 14.68
N GLN A 38 -30.52 7.75 13.78
CA GLN A 38 -29.60 6.67 14.13
C GLN A 38 -28.12 7.04 13.92
N ARG A 39 -27.80 7.92 12.94
CA ARG A 39 -26.42 8.23 12.58
C ARG A 39 -26.29 9.56 11.86
N ARG A 40 -25.09 10.13 11.90
CA ARG A 40 -24.70 11.24 11.03
C ARG A 40 -24.11 10.69 9.74
N ILE A 41 -24.53 11.23 8.62
CA ILE A 41 -24.06 10.84 7.27
C ILE A 41 -23.46 12.07 6.61
N ALA A 42 -22.24 11.94 6.07
CA ALA A 42 -21.66 13.00 5.25
C ALA A 42 -22.45 13.15 3.95
N SER A 43 -22.93 14.38 3.67
CA SER A 43 -23.72 14.69 2.48
C SER A 43 -22.85 14.91 1.25
N ASN A 44 -21.64 15.44 1.44
CA ASN A 44 -20.70 15.68 0.36
C ASN A 44 -19.49 14.76 0.46
N ASN A 45 -19.13 14.14 -0.68
CA ASN A 45 -18.01 13.21 -0.79
C ASN A 45 -16.74 13.85 -1.36
N ASP A 46 -16.73 15.16 -1.55
CA ASP A 46 -15.64 15.93 -2.14
C ASP A 46 -14.84 16.74 -1.11
N ALA A 47 -15.31 16.81 0.14
CA ALA A 47 -14.54 17.42 1.21
C ALA A 47 -13.22 16.69 1.43
N PRO A 48 -12.07 17.40 1.50
CA PRO A 48 -10.78 16.77 1.73
C PRO A 48 -10.75 16.08 3.09
N ILE A 49 -10.09 14.93 3.16
CA ILE A 49 -9.92 14.17 4.39
C ILE A 49 -8.44 14.13 4.73
N PHE A 50 -8.09 14.64 5.89
CA PHE A 50 -6.75 14.57 6.47
C PHE A 50 -6.78 13.56 7.60
N THR A 51 -5.84 12.61 7.60
CA THR A 51 -5.67 11.68 8.73
C THR A 51 -4.22 11.73 9.20
N LEU A 52 -4.04 11.62 10.51
CA LEU A 52 -2.76 11.49 11.16
C LEU A 52 -2.87 10.41 12.23
N ASN A 53 -2.12 9.35 12.09
CA ASN A 53 -2.06 8.25 13.02
C ASN A 53 -0.66 8.17 13.61
N HIS A 54 -0.57 8.00 14.92
CA HIS A 54 0.68 7.73 15.61
C HIS A 54 0.51 6.47 16.46
N THR A 55 1.36 5.50 16.22
CA THR A 55 1.43 4.26 16.98
C THR A 55 2.72 4.27 17.79
N ALA A 56 2.60 4.08 19.09
CA ALA A 56 3.73 3.94 20.01
C ALA A 56 3.63 2.60 20.74
N GLY A 57 4.72 1.90 20.86
CA GLY A 57 4.71 0.60 21.51
C GLY A 57 6.09 0.06 21.83
N VAL A 58 6.08 -1.14 22.33
CA VAL A 58 7.27 -1.93 22.64
C VAL A 58 7.19 -3.30 21.98
N TYR A 59 8.32 -3.84 21.58
CA TYR A 59 8.44 -5.19 21.06
C TYR A 59 9.55 -5.95 21.77
N ASN A 60 9.39 -7.26 21.85
CA ASN A 60 10.43 -8.16 22.32
C ASN A 60 10.49 -9.44 21.48
N PHE A 61 11.62 -10.15 21.58
CA PHE A 61 11.87 -11.38 20.87
C PHE A 61 11.68 -12.57 21.78
N GLY A 62 10.82 -13.50 21.38
CA GLY A 62 10.62 -14.76 22.09
C GLY A 62 10.29 -14.59 23.57
N LYS A 63 11.05 -15.23 24.43
CA LYS A 63 10.95 -15.15 25.90
C LYS A 63 11.85 -14.04 26.50
N GLY A 64 12.47 -13.21 25.67
CA GLY A 64 13.33 -12.13 26.14
C GLY A 64 12.58 -11.09 26.97
N THR A 65 13.26 -10.51 27.92
CA THR A 65 12.74 -9.45 28.81
C THR A 65 13.01 -8.04 28.27
N ASP A 66 13.88 -7.93 27.27
CA ASP A 66 14.28 -6.64 26.72
C ASP A 66 13.17 -6.06 25.82
N ASN A 67 12.55 -5.01 26.34
CA ASN A 67 11.56 -4.27 25.60
C ASN A 67 12.22 -3.19 24.74
N ASN A 68 12.09 -3.34 23.43
CA ASN A 68 12.56 -2.34 22.47
C ASN A 68 11.40 -1.44 22.05
N MET A 69 11.62 -0.14 22.04
CA MET A 69 10.57 0.81 21.61
C MET A 69 10.42 0.83 20.11
N TYR A 70 9.17 1.00 19.65
CA TYR A 70 8.90 1.37 18.28
C TYR A 70 7.83 2.46 18.21
N ASN A 71 8.03 3.41 17.30
CA ASN A 71 7.09 4.50 17.06
C ASN A 71 6.91 4.65 15.55
N PHE A 72 5.67 4.61 15.13
CA PHE A 72 5.29 4.74 13.73
C PHE A 72 4.30 5.89 13.57
N THR A 73 4.59 6.80 12.65
CA THR A 73 3.67 7.91 12.32
C THR A 73 3.28 7.80 10.86
N GLU A 74 1.99 7.90 10.60
CA GLU A 74 1.43 7.87 9.26
C GLU A 74 0.45 9.02 9.06
N ALA A 75 0.58 9.74 7.96
CA ALA A 75 -0.34 10.78 7.57
C ALA A 75 -0.92 10.49 6.19
N SER A 76 -2.18 10.82 5.96
CA SER A 76 -2.78 10.73 4.63
C SER A 76 -3.70 11.92 4.32
N ILE A 77 -3.78 12.23 3.04
CA ILE A 77 -4.67 13.24 2.48
C ILE A 77 -5.43 12.56 1.34
N TYR A 78 -6.75 12.61 1.41
CA TYR A 78 -7.64 12.19 0.34
C TYR A 78 -8.45 13.37 -0.15
N LYS A 79 -8.59 13.51 -1.48
CA LYS A 79 -9.44 14.54 -2.08
C LYS A 79 -10.09 14.01 -3.35
N ARG A 80 -11.40 14.23 -3.46
CA ARG A 80 -12.18 14.03 -4.69
C ARG A 80 -12.37 15.35 -5.41
N PHE A 81 -12.19 15.34 -6.72
CA PHE A 81 -12.47 16.44 -7.62
C PHE A 81 -13.56 16.02 -8.61
N TRP A 82 -14.60 16.84 -8.68
CA TRP A 82 -15.64 16.69 -9.69
C TRP A 82 -15.29 17.54 -10.91
N LEU A 83 -15.09 16.91 -12.05
CA LEU A 83 -14.66 17.55 -13.28
C LEU A 83 -15.82 17.76 -14.27
N ALA A 84 -17.02 18.03 -13.77
CA ALA A 84 -18.25 18.19 -14.55
C ALA A 84 -18.46 17.02 -15.54
N SER A 85 -18.44 17.28 -16.85
CA SER A 85 -18.64 16.27 -17.89
C SER A 85 -17.48 15.27 -18.03
N TRP A 86 -16.35 15.50 -17.37
CA TRP A 86 -15.18 14.62 -17.37
C TRP A 86 -15.15 13.65 -16.18
N GLY A 87 -16.25 13.61 -15.42
CA GLY A 87 -16.43 12.67 -14.33
C GLY A 87 -15.74 13.09 -13.03
N LYS A 88 -15.15 12.16 -12.35
CA LYS A 88 -14.53 12.37 -11.03
C LYS A 88 -13.09 11.85 -10.99
N MET A 89 -12.29 12.58 -10.26
CA MET A 89 -10.89 12.25 -10.01
C MET A 89 -10.67 12.13 -8.50
N ASP A 90 -10.11 11.02 -8.06
CA ASP A 90 -9.75 10.76 -6.68
C ASP A 90 -8.23 10.76 -6.53
N VAL A 91 -7.74 11.46 -5.54
CA VAL A 91 -6.31 11.55 -5.23
C VAL A 91 -6.10 11.20 -3.76
N THR A 92 -5.25 10.23 -3.50
CA THR A 92 -4.81 9.86 -2.15
C THR A 92 -3.30 9.99 -2.08
N VAL A 93 -2.82 10.80 -1.16
CA VAL A 93 -1.40 10.87 -0.80
C VAL A 93 -1.27 10.33 0.62
N LYS A 94 -0.34 9.40 0.82
CA LYS A 94 -0.11 8.79 2.12
C LYS A 94 1.39 8.70 2.36
N GLY A 95 1.84 8.98 3.57
CA GLY A 95 3.25 8.88 3.93
C GLY A 95 3.41 8.42 5.36
N GLY A 96 4.50 7.71 5.62
CA GLY A 96 4.78 7.19 6.95
C GLY A 96 6.26 7.08 7.25
N VAL A 97 6.57 7.13 8.54
CA VAL A 97 7.92 7.05 9.08
C VAL A 97 7.96 6.15 10.29
N GLN A 98 8.84 5.15 10.25
CA GLN A 98 9.24 4.33 11.39
C GLN A 98 10.44 5.00 12.09
N TRP A 99 10.22 5.50 13.29
CA TRP A 99 11.20 6.31 13.99
C TRP A 99 12.32 5.50 14.63
N ASN A 100 12.04 4.30 15.09
CA ASN A 100 12.97 3.45 15.83
C ASN A 100 13.64 2.41 14.94
N LYS A 101 14.65 1.77 15.48
CA LYS A 101 15.26 0.59 14.91
C LYS A 101 14.35 -0.60 15.20
N VAL A 102 13.90 -1.30 14.15
CA VAL A 102 12.96 -2.41 14.25
C VAL A 102 13.33 -3.57 13.32
N PRO A 103 12.98 -4.81 13.67
CA PRO A 103 13.13 -5.95 12.78
C PRO A 103 12.19 -5.85 11.57
N TYR A 104 12.49 -6.60 10.49
CA TYR A 104 11.74 -6.50 9.24
C TYR A 104 10.21 -6.69 9.37
N PRO A 105 9.68 -7.55 10.27
CA PRO A 105 8.23 -7.68 10.40
C PRO A 105 7.50 -6.42 10.92
N LEU A 106 8.26 -5.47 11.50
CA LEU A 106 7.75 -4.18 11.97
C LEU A 106 8.13 -3.03 11.04
N LEU A 107 8.77 -3.31 9.91
CA LEU A 107 9.00 -2.33 8.85
C LEU A 107 7.71 -2.05 8.10
N ILE A 108 7.68 -0.94 7.41
CA ILE A 108 6.53 -0.51 6.61
C ILE A 108 6.51 -1.34 5.33
N MET A 109 5.40 -2.04 5.12
CA MET A 109 5.11 -2.76 3.89
C MET A 109 4.05 -1.97 3.12
N PRO A 110 4.21 -1.78 1.79
CA PRO A 110 3.16 -1.22 0.96
C PRO A 110 1.89 -2.08 1.04
N ALA A 111 0.73 -1.44 1.00
CA ALA A 111 -0.54 -2.16 0.94
C ALA A 111 -0.66 -2.86 -0.42
N ALA A 112 -0.36 -4.16 -0.46
CA ALA A 112 -0.38 -4.99 -1.66
C ALA A 112 -1.70 -5.73 -1.80
N ASN A 113 -2.32 -5.67 -2.97
CA ASN A 113 -3.49 -6.46 -3.32
C ASN A 113 -3.06 -7.79 -3.91
N LEU A 114 -3.13 -8.85 -3.13
CA LEU A 114 -2.77 -10.21 -3.54
C LEU A 114 -3.93 -10.97 -4.20
N SER A 115 -5.09 -10.34 -4.36
CA SER A 115 -6.28 -10.95 -4.96
C SER A 115 -6.52 -10.45 -6.39
N TYR A 116 -7.40 -11.15 -7.12
CA TYR A 116 -7.90 -10.68 -8.43
C TYR A 116 -9.06 -9.70 -8.29
N ILE A 117 -9.54 -9.47 -7.06
CA ILE A 117 -10.61 -8.51 -6.76
C ILE A 117 -9.96 -7.15 -6.54
N MET A 118 -10.57 -6.09 -7.08
CA MET A 118 -10.12 -4.72 -6.86
C MET A 118 -10.26 -4.33 -5.40
N GLU A 119 -9.23 -3.70 -4.86
CA GLU A 119 -9.24 -3.07 -3.55
C GLU A 119 -8.81 -1.62 -3.67
N ASP A 120 -9.57 -0.73 -3.03
CA ASP A 120 -9.24 0.70 -3.01
C ASP A 120 -7.96 0.96 -2.18
N ASN A 121 -7.13 1.88 -2.63
CA ASN A 121 -5.89 2.31 -1.94
C ASN A 121 -4.83 1.20 -1.73
N THR A 122 -4.74 0.27 -2.66
CA THR A 122 -3.72 -0.79 -2.68
C THR A 122 -2.91 -0.78 -3.97
N PHE A 123 -1.70 -1.33 -3.92
CA PHE A 123 -0.89 -1.63 -5.10
C PHE A 123 -1.28 -3.01 -5.63
N ASN A 124 -1.50 -3.10 -6.93
CA ASN A 124 -2.04 -4.31 -7.55
C ASN A 124 -0.98 -5.34 -7.96
N LEU A 125 0.26 -4.92 -8.15
CA LEU A 125 1.35 -5.76 -8.68
C LEU A 125 2.57 -5.81 -7.77
N ILE A 126 2.47 -5.32 -6.54
CA ILE A 126 3.49 -5.50 -5.50
C ILE A 126 3.19 -6.82 -4.79
N ASP A 127 4.21 -7.66 -4.66
CA ASP A 127 4.12 -8.90 -3.89
C ASP A 127 4.24 -8.63 -2.38
N ASN A 128 3.76 -9.60 -1.59
CA ASN A 128 3.89 -9.52 -0.13
C ASN A 128 5.37 -9.45 0.27
N MET A 129 5.71 -8.49 1.15
CA MET A 129 7.08 -8.24 1.61
C MET A 129 8.09 -7.89 0.50
N GLU A 130 7.65 -7.55 -0.71
CA GLU A 130 8.56 -7.18 -1.79
C GLU A 130 9.39 -5.94 -1.45
N PHE A 131 8.75 -4.91 -0.92
CA PHE A 131 9.45 -3.69 -0.47
C PHE A 131 9.31 -3.50 1.04
N LEU A 132 10.44 -3.42 1.72
CA LEU A 132 10.53 -3.18 3.15
C LEU A 132 11.18 -1.82 3.39
N ASN A 133 10.39 -0.89 3.91
CA ASN A 133 10.78 0.51 4.06
C ASN A 133 10.69 0.96 5.52
N ASP A 134 11.46 1.94 5.92
CA ASP A 134 11.25 2.67 7.18
C ASP A 134 10.72 4.09 6.97
N ARG A 135 10.65 4.52 5.72
CA ARG A 135 9.99 5.76 5.30
C ARG A 135 9.37 5.54 3.92
N TYR A 136 8.18 6.07 3.72
CA TYR A 136 7.54 6.01 2.41
C TYR A 136 6.62 7.20 2.17
N VAL A 137 6.36 7.46 0.90
CA VAL A 137 5.27 8.28 0.41
C VAL A 137 4.62 7.53 -0.74
N SER A 138 3.31 7.43 -0.73
CA SER A 138 2.53 6.87 -1.84
C SER A 138 1.55 7.89 -2.39
N LEU A 139 1.37 7.87 -3.70
CA LEU A 139 0.36 8.62 -4.42
C LEU A 139 -0.50 7.62 -5.17
N MET A 140 -1.80 7.64 -4.92
CA MET A 140 -2.79 6.89 -5.67
C MET A 140 -3.72 7.87 -6.35
N TYR A 141 -3.76 7.77 -7.66
CA TYR A 141 -4.56 8.61 -8.54
C TYR A 141 -5.52 7.75 -9.33
N SER A 142 -6.78 8.13 -9.34
CA SER A 142 -7.79 7.48 -10.16
C SER A 142 -8.72 8.50 -10.81
N TRP A 143 -9.05 8.25 -12.06
CA TRP A 143 -9.95 9.08 -12.85
C TRP A 143 -11.00 8.23 -13.56
N ASP A 144 -12.24 8.40 -13.15
CA ASP A 144 -13.43 7.88 -13.83
C ASP A 144 -13.94 8.96 -14.80
N LEU A 145 -13.76 8.73 -16.10
CA LEU A 145 -14.11 9.71 -17.16
C LEU A 145 -15.61 9.75 -17.47
N ASN A 146 -16.41 8.96 -16.78
CA ASN A 146 -17.88 8.93 -16.91
C ASN A 146 -18.38 8.68 -18.35
N GLY A 147 -17.64 7.91 -19.14
CA GLY A 147 -18.01 7.58 -20.52
C GLY A 147 -17.73 8.71 -21.52
N LYS A 148 -16.85 9.65 -21.22
CA LYS A 148 -16.59 10.84 -22.07
C LYS A 148 -16.15 10.46 -23.48
N ILE A 149 -15.34 9.42 -23.62
CA ILE A 149 -14.84 8.90 -24.90
C ILE A 149 -15.83 7.89 -25.49
N PHE A 150 -16.25 6.91 -24.69
CA PHE A 150 -17.12 5.81 -25.13
C PHE A 150 -18.49 6.28 -25.60
N ASN A 151 -19.03 7.34 -25.00
CA ASN A 151 -20.30 7.92 -25.43
C ASN A 151 -20.25 8.60 -26.82
N ARG A 152 -19.07 8.81 -27.39
CA ARG A 152 -18.89 9.30 -28.76
C ARG A 152 -19.00 8.19 -29.81
N ILE A 153 -18.86 6.92 -29.38
CA ILE A 153 -18.92 5.75 -30.27
C ILE A 153 -20.36 5.19 -30.22
N PRO A 154 -21.12 5.20 -31.35
CA PRO A 154 -22.56 4.92 -31.34
C PRO A 154 -22.97 3.58 -30.71
N LEU A 155 -22.19 2.52 -30.97
CA LEU A 155 -22.45 1.19 -30.40
C LEU A 155 -22.12 1.13 -28.91
N ILE A 156 -20.97 1.66 -28.50
CA ILE A 156 -20.49 1.61 -27.11
C ILE A 156 -21.36 2.51 -26.21
N LYS A 157 -21.83 3.63 -26.74
CA LYS A 157 -22.78 4.53 -26.03
C LYS A 157 -24.01 3.78 -25.49
N LYS A 158 -24.54 2.80 -26.24
CA LYS A 158 -25.69 1.99 -25.80
C LYS A 158 -25.37 1.08 -24.61
N LEU A 159 -24.11 0.68 -24.46
CA LEU A 159 -23.63 -0.18 -23.37
C LEU A 159 -23.42 0.59 -22.07
N LYS A 160 -23.35 1.93 -22.12
CA LYS A 160 -23.11 2.83 -20.97
C LYS A 160 -21.82 2.51 -20.20
N TRP A 161 -20.82 1.98 -20.90
CA TRP A 161 -19.50 1.72 -20.32
C TRP A 161 -18.79 3.02 -20.00
N ARG A 162 -17.92 2.97 -18.96
CA ARG A 162 -17.16 4.11 -18.50
C ARG A 162 -15.68 3.77 -18.51
N GLU A 163 -14.88 4.72 -19.00
CA GLU A 163 -13.43 4.61 -18.96
C GLU A 163 -12.91 4.95 -17.57
N TYR A 164 -11.91 4.20 -17.16
CA TYR A 164 -11.18 4.41 -15.93
C TYR A 164 -9.69 4.43 -16.20
N ILE A 165 -8.97 5.36 -15.58
CA ILE A 165 -7.52 5.50 -15.64
C ILE A 165 -7.01 5.68 -14.22
N GLY A 166 -5.95 4.96 -13.86
CA GLY A 166 -5.29 5.08 -12.58
C GLY A 166 -3.78 5.10 -12.69
N CYS A 167 -3.15 5.64 -11.67
CA CYS A 167 -1.69 5.62 -11.52
C CYS A 167 -1.35 5.55 -10.03
N ASN A 168 -0.60 4.53 -9.64
CA ASN A 168 -0.13 4.36 -8.28
C ASN A 168 1.40 4.48 -8.26
N VAL A 169 1.89 5.31 -7.37
CA VAL A 169 3.32 5.61 -7.23
C VAL A 169 3.73 5.41 -5.79
N LEU A 170 4.85 4.72 -5.56
CA LEU A 170 5.43 4.52 -4.24
C LEU A 170 6.87 4.99 -4.24
N TRP A 171 7.20 5.94 -3.37
CA TRP A 171 8.55 6.25 -2.96
C TRP A 171 8.82 5.63 -1.60
N GLY A 172 9.83 4.79 -1.50
CA GLY A 172 10.23 4.18 -0.25
C GLY A 172 11.73 4.23 -0.06
N THR A 173 12.16 4.13 1.16
CA THR A 173 13.57 4.00 1.51
C THR A 173 13.72 3.21 2.80
N LEU A 174 14.86 2.52 2.91
CA LEU A 174 15.31 1.89 4.13
C LEU A 174 16.59 2.59 4.59
N THR A 175 16.48 3.31 5.70
CA THR A 175 17.64 4.03 6.22
C THR A 175 18.69 3.07 6.77
N SER A 176 19.91 3.55 6.87
CA SER A 176 21.03 2.75 7.35
C SER A 176 20.87 2.21 8.77
N LYS A 177 19.92 2.73 9.57
CA LYS A 177 19.65 2.22 10.92
C LYS A 177 18.89 0.90 10.91
N ASN A 178 18.02 0.67 9.91
CA ASN A 178 17.14 -0.50 9.77
C ASN A 178 17.61 -1.49 8.69
N ASN A 179 18.74 -1.22 8.03
CA ASN A 179 19.27 -2.10 7.01
C ASN A 179 20.17 -3.18 7.65
N PRO A 180 19.76 -4.48 7.66
CA PRO A 180 20.52 -5.54 8.30
C PRO A 180 21.80 -5.93 7.54
N TYR A 181 21.91 -5.55 6.26
CA TYR A 181 23.05 -5.94 5.40
C TYR A 181 24.25 -5.02 5.54
N LEU A 182 24.16 -3.94 6.30
CA LEU A 182 25.30 -3.06 6.53
C LEU A 182 26.23 -3.60 7.63
N ALA A 183 27.53 -3.56 7.39
CA ALA A 183 28.55 -4.05 8.33
C ALA A 183 28.41 -3.51 9.76
N LYS A 184 27.99 -2.24 9.92
CA LYS A 184 27.74 -1.62 11.23
C LYS A 184 26.56 -2.22 12.00
N ASN A 185 25.71 -2.97 11.35
CA ASN A 185 24.51 -3.60 11.91
C ASN A 185 24.64 -5.12 12.02
N ALA A 186 25.76 -5.72 11.60
CA ALA A 186 25.94 -7.17 11.50
C ALA A 186 25.74 -7.91 12.84
N ASN A 187 26.07 -7.24 13.96
CA ASN A 187 25.95 -7.83 15.31
C ASN A 187 24.75 -7.27 16.10
N ASP A 188 23.82 -6.55 15.45
CA ASP A 188 22.65 -5.99 16.15
C ASP A 188 21.52 -7.03 16.20
N SER A 189 21.32 -7.60 17.37
CA SER A 189 20.29 -8.63 17.64
C SER A 189 18.84 -8.13 17.38
N ARG A 190 18.63 -6.82 17.27
CA ARG A 190 17.31 -6.22 16.97
C ARG A 190 16.95 -6.27 15.49
N LEU A 191 17.93 -6.49 14.61
CA LEU A 191 17.72 -6.56 13.17
C LEU A 191 17.75 -8.01 12.72
N LEU A 192 16.75 -8.35 11.91
CA LEU A 192 16.63 -9.66 11.28
C LEU A 192 16.85 -9.51 9.79
N TYR A 193 17.55 -10.46 9.17
CA TYR A 193 17.67 -10.52 7.72
C TYR A 193 16.29 -10.67 7.06
N PHE A 194 16.14 -10.16 5.85
CA PHE A 194 14.89 -10.24 5.13
C PHE A 194 14.53 -11.69 4.82
N PRO A 195 13.22 -12.01 4.73
CA PRO A 195 12.79 -13.36 4.43
C PRO A 195 13.29 -13.81 3.06
N GLY A 196 13.67 -15.05 2.94
CA GLY A 196 14.18 -15.64 1.70
C GLY A 196 14.35 -17.15 1.84
N ASN A 197 14.79 -17.75 0.76
CA ASN A 197 15.01 -19.19 0.68
C ASN A 197 16.44 -19.49 0.22
N TRP A 198 17.01 -20.59 0.76
CA TRP A 198 18.25 -21.14 0.24
C TRP A 198 17.99 -21.88 -1.06
N LYS A 199 18.72 -21.48 -2.12
CA LYS A 199 18.80 -22.19 -3.39
C LYS A 199 20.21 -22.73 -3.58
N GLN A 200 20.43 -23.55 -4.63
CA GLN A 200 21.76 -24.09 -4.95
C GLN A 200 22.83 -23.00 -5.15
N GLU A 201 22.41 -21.81 -5.61
CA GLU A 201 23.27 -20.64 -5.87
C GLU A 201 23.45 -19.72 -4.66
N GLY A 202 22.83 -20.05 -3.48
CA GLY A 202 22.91 -19.26 -2.26
C GLY A 202 21.54 -18.79 -1.73
N PHE A 203 21.58 -17.85 -0.79
CA PHE A 203 20.38 -17.27 -0.20
C PHE A 203 19.74 -16.26 -1.14
N VAL A 204 18.49 -16.47 -1.51
CA VAL A 204 17.71 -15.58 -2.38
C VAL A 204 16.54 -15.01 -1.60
N THR A 205 16.47 -13.68 -1.51
CA THR A 205 15.34 -12.96 -0.95
C THR A 205 14.48 -12.35 -2.05
N GLN A 206 13.17 -12.35 -1.84
CA GLN A 206 12.22 -11.62 -2.70
C GLN A 206 12.03 -10.18 -2.25
N SER A 207 12.54 -9.83 -1.07
CA SER A 207 12.42 -8.48 -0.52
C SER A 207 13.53 -7.57 -1.05
N HIS A 208 13.15 -6.38 -1.49
CA HIS A 208 14.06 -5.40 -2.06
C HIS A 208 14.09 -4.12 -1.23
N ILE A 209 15.27 -3.50 -1.18
CA ILE A 209 15.42 -2.15 -0.65
C ILE A 209 15.19 -1.18 -1.79
N MET A 210 14.19 -0.33 -1.66
CA MET A 210 13.87 0.67 -2.69
C MET A 210 15.00 1.71 -2.82
N ASN A 211 15.24 2.11 -4.06
CA ASN A 211 16.11 3.24 -4.34
C ASN A 211 15.31 4.54 -4.17
N SER A 212 15.74 5.41 -3.27
CA SER A 212 15.07 6.69 -2.99
C SER A 212 14.94 7.62 -4.20
N LYS A 213 15.76 7.43 -5.24
CA LYS A 213 15.70 8.21 -6.50
C LYS A 213 14.79 7.58 -7.57
N ARG A 214 14.32 6.34 -7.38
CA ARG A 214 13.53 5.62 -8.35
C ARG A 214 12.23 5.14 -7.70
N PRO A 215 11.10 5.86 -7.88
CA PRO A 215 9.83 5.41 -7.35
C PRO A 215 9.34 4.15 -8.08
N TYR A 216 8.59 3.31 -7.40
CA TYR A 216 7.77 2.28 -8.02
C TYR A 216 6.56 2.93 -8.68
N VAL A 217 6.20 2.50 -9.89
CA VAL A 217 5.06 3.04 -10.64
C VAL A 217 4.27 1.91 -11.29
N GLU A 218 2.97 1.92 -11.08
CA GLU A 218 2.02 1.12 -11.83
C GLU A 218 0.93 2.01 -12.42
N VAL A 219 0.45 1.67 -13.61
CA VAL A 219 -0.65 2.34 -14.29
C VAL A 219 -1.81 1.38 -14.48
N VAL A 220 -3.01 1.93 -14.40
CA VAL A 220 -4.26 1.19 -14.49
C VAL A 220 -5.09 1.75 -15.64
N ALA A 221 -5.65 0.88 -16.46
CA ALA A 221 -6.65 1.24 -17.46
C ALA A 221 -7.82 0.28 -17.35
N GLY A 222 -9.03 0.80 -17.26
CA GLY A 222 -10.20 -0.02 -16.97
C GLY A 222 -11.45 0.36 -17.73
N ILE A 223 -12.37 -0.59 -17.76
CA ILE A 223 -13.74 -0.40 -18.23
C ILE A 223 -14.66 -0.71 -17.06
N HIS A 224 -15.37 0.31 -16.64
CA HIS A 224 -16.35 0.23 -15.56
C HIS A 224 -17.76 0.21 -16.09
N ASN A 225 -18.71 -0.14 -15.21
CA ASN A 225 -20.14 -0.17 -15.52
C ASN A 225 -20.54 -1.16 -16.63
N ILE A 226 -19.79 -2.25 -16.81
CA ILE A 226 -20.15 -3.34 -17.71
C ILE A 226 -21.40 -4.02 -17.15
N PHE A 227 -22.51 -4.04 -17.93
CA PHE A 227 -23.83 -4.49 -17.48
C PHE A 227 -24.30 -3.85 -16.15
N LYS A 228 -23.79 -2.64 -15.81
CA LYS A 228 -24.06 -1.89 -14.56
C LYS A 228 -23.49 -2.52 -13.27
N ILE A 229 -22.81 -3.63 -13.34
CA ILE A 229 -22.33 -4.38 -12.17
C ILE A 229 -20.85 -4.75 -12.22
N PHE A 230 -20.27 -4.91 -13.41
CA PHE A 230 -18.88 -5.34 -13.55
C PHE A 230 -17.94 -4.19 -13.82
N HIS A 231 -16.77 -4.27 -13.20
CA HIS A 231 -15.62 -3.41 -13.45
C HIS A 231 -14.44 -4.31 -13.76
N ILE A 232 -13.68 -4.00 -14.79
CA ILE A 232 -12.48 -4.74 -15.19
C ILE A 232 -11.36 -3.73 -15.39
N GLU A 233 -10.22 -3.98 -14.80
CA GLU A 233 -9.02 -3.15 -14.89
C GLU A 233 -7.83 -3.98 -15.34
N TYR A 234 -7.08 -3.44 -16.26
CA TYR A 234 -5.75 -3.89 -16.63
C TYR A 234 -4.73 -3.03 -15.90
N VAL A 235 -3.78 -3.67 -15.24
CA VAL A 235 -2.71 -3.02 -14.49
C VAL A 235 -1.38 -3.36 -15.12
N GLN A 236 -0.52 -2.37 -15.31
CA GLN A 236 0.82 -2.50 -15.84
C GLN A 236 1.85 -1.89 -14.90
N ARG A 237 2.83 -2.70 -14.51
CA ARG A 237 4.01 -2.27 -13.76
C ARG A 237 5.03 -1.66 -14.71
N LEU A 238 5.55 -0.48 -14.40
CA LEU A 238 6.46 0.25 -15.29
C LEU A 238 7.94 0.09 -14.95
N ASN A 239 8.25 -0.26 -13.71
CA ASN A 239 9.65 -0.37 -13.25
C ASN A 239 9.79 -1.44 -12.14
N TYR A 240 11.01 -1.66 -11.63
CA TYR A 240 11.33 -2.77 -10.73
C TYR A 240 10.91 -4.13 -11.30
N ILE A 241 11.10 -4.32 -12.62
CA ILE A 241 10.75 -5.53 -13.34
C ILE A 241 11.92 -6.50 -13.24
N GLU A 242 11.88 -7.37 -12.25
CA GLU A 242 12.89 -8.39 -12.00
C GLU A 242 12.38 -9.78 -12.36
N PRO A 243 13.27 -10.77 -12.54
CA PRO A 243 12.85 -12.15 -12.76
C PRO A 243 11.94 -12.63 -11.61
N GLY A 244 10.74 -13.10 -11.95
CA GLY A 244 9.75 -13.59 -10.97
C GLY A 244 8.75 -12.55 -10.50
N THR A 245 8.91 -11.26 -10.82
CA THR A 245 7.90 -10.23 -10.47
C THR A 245 6.75 -10.20 -11.48
N GLN A 246 5.55 -9.97 -11.00
CA GLN A 246 4.38 -9.79 -11.85
C GLN A 246 4.46 -8.45 -12.59
N LYS A 247 4.48 -8.50 -13.94
CA LYS A 247 4.63 -7.32 -14.80
C LYS A 247 3.30 -6.66 -15.13
N TRP A 248 2.24 -7.44 -15.23
CA TRP A 248 0.89 -6.99 -15.52
C TRP A 248 -0.14 -7.89 -14.87
N GLY A 249 -1.35 -7.41 -14.76
CA GLY A 249 -2.46 -8.20 -14.21
C GLY A 249 -3.81 -7.65 -14.63
N ILE A 250 -4.83 -8.49 -14.44
CA ILE A 250 -6.24 -8.09 -14.62
C ILE A 250 -6.88 -8.19 -13.25
N ARG A 251 -7.65 -7.16 -12.90
CA ARG A 251 -8.45 -7.10 -11.67
C ARG A 251 -9.92 -6.91 -12.03
N GLY A 252 -10.79 -7.48 -11.25
CA GLY A 252 -12.22 -7.36 -11.44
C GLY A 252 -12.95 -6.99 -10.15
N MET A 253 -14.11 -6.36 -10.28
CA MET A 253 -14.99 -6.05 -9.15
C MET A 253 -16.44 -6.14 -9.58
N PHE A 254 -17.26 -6.60 -8.62
CA PHE A 254 -18.70 -6.49 -8.69
C PHE A 254 -19.16 -5.34 -7.82
N ARG A 255 -19.66 -4.27 -8.42
CA ARG A 255 -20.22 -3.12 -7.71
C ARG A 255 -21.45 -2.62 -8.47
N LEU A 256 -22.58 -2.56 -7.78
CA LEU A 256 -23.77 -1.90 -8.33
C LEU A 256 -23.51 -0.40 -8.47
N THR A 257 -23.65 0.12 -9.68
CA THR A 257 -23.53 1.55 -9.98
C THR A 257 -24.94 2.06 -10.33
N PHE A 258 -25.49 2.86 -9.43
CA PHE A 258 -26.80 3.49 -9.59
C PHE A 258 -26.66 4.88 -10.20
#